data_78e1bc45825e89e1ac66ad1cd2d71063
#
_entry.id   78e1bc45825e89e1ac66ad1cd2d71063
#
_cell.length_a   1.000
_cell.length_b   1.000
_cell.length_c   1.000
_cell.angle_alpha   90.00
_cell.angle_beta   90.00
_cell.angle_gamma   90.00
#
_symmetry.space_group_name_H-M   'P 1'
#
loop_
_entity.id
_entity.type
_entity.pdbx_description
1 polymer ?
#
loop_
_entity_poly.entity_id
_entity_poly.type
_entity_poly.pdbx_seq_one_letter_code
_entity_poly.pdbx_strand_id
1 'polypeptide(L)'
;MMTPLFKPQTEWLPPTKFPDLRDRKEIAIDLETKDPNLNTRMGSGSIVKNGEIVGISIAVKNWCGYYPIAHEGGGNMDRKRVLKWFKDVLKTPAKKIFHNAIYDVCWIKRLGLTLHGTIVDTMIMASLVNENK
;
A
#
# COMPACT_ATOMS: atom_id res chain seq x y z
N MET A 1 -8.03 31.15 8.77
CA MET A 1 -7.45 29.81 8.52
C MET A 1 -6.03 29.77 9.06
N MET A 2 -5.77 28.88 9.94
CA MET A 2 -4.46 28.76 10.56
C MET A 2 -3.51 28.06 9.60
N THR A 3 -2.41 28.74 9.23
CA THR A 3 -1.38 28.11 8.45
C THR A 3 -0.59 27.16 9.35
N PRO A 4 -0.55 25.86 9.06
CA PRO A 4 0.23 24.96 9.91
C PRO A 4 1.71 25.33 9.87
N LEU A 5 2.37 25.24 11.01
CA LEU A 5 3.81 25.48 11.15
C LEU A 5 4.64 24.61 10.21
N PHE A 6 4.13 23.44 9.85
CA PHE A 6 4.76 22.47 8.97
C PHE A 6 3.93 22.29 7.71
N LYS A 7 3.64 23.41 7.05
CA LYS A 7 3.04 23.33 5.73
C LYS A 7 4.01 22.58 4.81
N PRO A 8 3.59 21.45 4.20
CA PRO A 8 4.44 20.78 3.23
C PRO A 8 4.80 21.76 2.13
N GLN A 9 6.05 21.77 1.72
CA GLN A 9 6.55 22.66 0.67
C GLN A 9 5.89 22.40 -0.67
N THR A 10 5.33 21.21 -0.84
CA THR A 10 4.53 20.84 -1.99
C THR A 10 3.13 20.51 -1.52
N GLU A 11 2.14 21.18 -2.08
CA GLU A 11 0.75 20.81 -1.85
C GLU A 11 0.50 19.44 -2.49
N TRP A 12 0.50 18.40 -1.65
CA TRP A 12 0.17 17.09 -2.13
C TRP A 12 -1.34 16.97 -2.35
N LEU A 13 -1.73 16.54 -3.53
CA LEU A 13 -3.12 16.25 -3.86
C LEU A 13 -3.25 14.77 -4.21
N PRO A 14 -4.37 14.12 -3.82
CA PRO A 14 -4.62 12.76 -4.27
C PRO A 14 -4.61 12.67 -5.79
N PRO A 15 -4.13 11.54 -6.36
CA PRO A 15 -4.17 11.35 -7.80
C PRO A 15 -5.60 11.42 -8.30
N THR A 16 -5.82 12.13 -9.40
CA THR A 16 -7.13 12.17 -10.07
C THR A 16 -7.28 11.05 -11.07
N LYS A 17 -6.19 10.33 -11.36
CA LYS A 17 -6.15 9.30 -12.39
C LYS A 17 -5.82 7.94 -11.80
N PHE A 18 -6.39 6.93 -12.42
CA PHE A 18 -6.08 5.53 -12.17
C PHE A 18 -5.36 4.98 -13.40
N PRO A 19 -4.03 5.10 -13.46
CA PRO A 19 -3.28 4.70 -14.64
C PRO A 19 -3.40 3.21 -14.93
N ASP A 20 -3.35 2.85 -16.21
CA ASP A 20 -3.27 1.46 -16.64
C ASP A 20 -1.83 0.95 -16.45
N LEU A 21 -1.66 -0.01 -15.57
CA LEU A 21 -0.34 -0.56 -15.23
C LEU A 21 -0.12 -1.96 -15.81
N ARG A 22 -0.94 -2.40 -16.78
CA ARG A 22 -0.84 -3.74 -17.35
C ARG A 22 0.50 -4.02 -18.04
N ASP A 23 1.13 -3.00 -18.59
CA ASP A 23 2.39 -3.15 -19.32
C ASP A 23 3.63 -2.96 -18.43
N ARG A 24 3.44 -2.72 -17.15
CA ARG A 24 4.55 -2.54 -16.21
C ARG A 24 5.15 -3.88 -15.82
N LYS A 25 6.48 -3.94 -15.76
CA LYS A 25 7.20 -5.15 -15.35
C LYS A 25 7.29 -5.28 -13.83
N GLU A 26 7.33 -4.15 -13.15
CA GLU A 26 7.49 -4.09 -11.69
C GLU A 26 6.56 -3.01 -11.13
N ILE A 27 5.89 -3.35 -10.03
CA ILE A 27 5.01 -2.44 -9.32
C ILE A 27 5.36 -2.53 -7.84
N ALA A 28 5.78 -1.41 -7.24
CA ALA A 28 6.00 -1.34 -5.81
C ALA A 28 4.70 -0.94 -5.12
N ILE A 29 4.37 -1.64 -4.04
CA ILE A 29 3.13 -1.45 -3.28
C ILE A 29 3.46 -1.29 -1.82
N ASP A 30 2.88 -0.27 -1.19
CA ASP A 30 2.97 -0.06 0.25
C ASP A 30 1.59 0.32 0.79
N LEU A 31 1.19 -0.32 1.88
CA LEU A 31 -0.09 -0.05 2.52
C LEU A 31 0.13 0.74 3.79
N GLU A 32 -0.68 1.78 4.01
CA GLU A 32 -0.83 2.39 5.32
C GLU A 32 -2.07 1.81 5.99
N THR A 33 -1.90 1.41 7.25
CA THR A 33 -2.95 0.74 8.00
C THR A 33 -3.16 1.41 9.35
N LYS A 34 -4.40 1.31 9.84
CA LYS A 34 -4.73 1.52 11.23
C LYS A 34 -4.80 0.15 11.87
N ASP A 35 -3.79 -0.18 12.66
CA ASP A 35 -3.63 -1.51 13.24
C ASP A 35 -3.36 -1.39 14.75
N PRO A 36 -4.43 -1.17 15.55
CA PRO A 36 -4.28 -0.78 16.95
C PRO A 36 -3.69 -1.87 17.83
N ASN A 37 -3.73 -3.13 17.39
CA ASN A 37 -3.26 -4.25 18.19
C ASN A 37 -1.96 -4.88 17.69
N LEU A 38 -1.29 -4.22 16.73
CA LEU A 38 -0.09 -4.80 16.09
C LEU A 38 1.01 -5.16 17.10
N ASN A 39 1.23 -4.29 18.07
CA ASN A 39 2.29 -4.46 19.08
C ASN A 39 1.78 -5.12 20.38
N THR A 40 0.60 -5.74 20.33
CA THR A 40 0.02 -6.48 21.46
C THR A 40 0.10 -7.98 21.21
N ARG A 41 -0.32 -8.77 22.19
CA ARG A 41 -0.41 -10.22 22.03
C ARG A 41 -1.43 -10.64 20.98
N MET A 42 -2.36 -9.76 20.60
CA MET A 42 -3.35 -10.04 19.56
C MET A 42 -2.74 -10.07 18.16
N GLY A 43 -1.65 -9.34 17.95
CA GLY A 43 -0.95 -9.32 16.66
C GLY A 43 -1.63 -8.47 15.59
N SER A 44 -1.31 -8.75 14.33
CA SER A 44 -1.78 -7.98 13.19
C SER A 44 -3.30 -7.98 13.07
N GLY A 45 -3.88 -6.80 12.85
CA GLY A 45 -5.31 -6.62 12.62
C GLY A 45 -5.84 -7.37 11.39
N SER A 46 -5.00 -7.66 10.41
CA SER A 46 -5.38 -8.47 9.26
C SER A 46 -5.81 -9.88 9.68
N ILE A 47 -5.20 -10.42 10.71
CA ILE A 47 -5.47 -11.75 11.24
C ILE A 47 -6.58 -11.70 12.29
N VAL A 48 -6.50 -10.76 13.23
CA VAL A 48 -7.48 -10.64 14.32
C VAL A 48 -8.74 -9.87 13.91
N LYS A 49 -8.83 -9.45 12.66
CA LYS A 49 -9.97 -8.73 12.08
C LYS A 49 -10.26 -7.41 12.80
N ASN A 50 -9.21 -6.67 13.11
CA ASN A 50 -9.31 -5.36 13.71
C ASN A 50 -8.43 -4.37 12.95
N GLY A 51 -8.90 -3.12 12.86
CA GLY A 51 -8.22 -2.11 12.07
C GLY A 51 -8.61 -2.15 10.59
N GLU A 52 -7.92 -1.36 9.80
CA GLU A 52 -8.22 -1.23 8.36
C GLU A 52 -7.05 -0.64 7.59
N ILE A 53 -7.08 -0.82 6.28
CA ILE A 53 -6.20 -0.11 5.36
C ILE A 53 -6.69 1.32 5.24
N VAL A 54 -5.83 2.29 5.48
CA VAL A 54 -6.17 3.72 5.38
C VAL A 54 -5.67 4.35 4.09
N GLY A 55 -4.66 3.77 3.46
CA GLY A 55 -4.13 4.27 2.20
C GLY A 55 -3.28 3.24 1.47
N ILE A 56 -3.13 3.46 0.17
CA ILE A 56 -2.38 2.57 -0.74
C ILE A 56 -1.42 3.42 -1.54
N SER A 57 -0.13 3.09 -1.47
CA SER A 57 0.91 3.68 -2.32
C SER A 57 1.27 2.74 -3.45
N ILE A 58 1.32 3.25 -4.66
CA ILE A 58 1.75 2.51 -5.84
C ILE A 58 2.87 3.29 -6.51
N ALA A 59 3.96 2.62 -6.83
CA ALA A 59 5.05 3.21 -7.58
C ALA A 59 5.50 2.29 -8.71
N VAL A 60 5.70 2.89 -9.86
CA VAL A 60 6.28 2.26 -11.04
C VAL A 60 7.36 3.19 -11.58
N LYS A 61 8.11 2.75 -12.59
CA LYS A 61 9.07 3.63 -13.23
C LYS A 61 8.37 4.88 -13.77
N ASN A 62 8.85 6.06 -13.37
CA ASN A 62 8.37 7.38 -13.80
C ASN A 62 6.98 7.79 -13.31
N TRP A 63 6.39 7.05 -12.38
CA TRP A 63 5.11 7.45 -11.78
C TRP A 63 4.94 6.86 -10.38
N CYS A 64 4.35 7.65 -9.49
CA CYS A 64 3.91 7.16 -8.19
C CYS A 64 2.65 7.91 -7.76
N GLY A 65 1.83 7.25 -6.93
CA GLY A 65 0.63 7.84 -6.38
C GLY A 65 0.28 7.24 -5.03
N TYR A 66 -0.34 8.06 -4.18
CA TYR A 66 -0.90 7.63 -2.92
C TYR A 66 -2.40 7.83 -2.92
N TYR A 67 -3.14 6.79 -2.57
CA TYR A 67 -4.61 6.77 -2.60
C TYR A 67 -5.14 6.64 -1.17
N PRO A 68 -5.48 7.76 -0.50
CA PRO A 68 -6.09 7.70 0.84
C PRO A 68 -7.54 7.23 0.73
N ILE A 69 -7.94 6.28 1.57
CA ILE A 69 -9.29 5.70 1.53
C ILE A 69 -9.99 5.69 2.89
N ALA A 70 -9.28 5.85 4.00
CA ALA A 70 -9.88 5.79 5.33
C ALA A 70 -9.13 6.59 6.38
N HIS A 71 -8.51 7.71 6.01
CA HIS A 71 -7.86 8.60 6.98
C HIS A 71 -8.90 9.35 7.81
N GLU A 72 -8.66 9.47 9.11
CA GLU A 72 -9.57 10.16 10.03
C GLU A 72 -9.69 11.66 9.74
N GLY A 73 -8.64 12.29 9.23
CA GLY A 73 -8.60 13.71 8.91
C GLY A 73 -9.38 14.13 7.67
N GLY A 74 -9.98 13.20 6.96
CA GLY A 74 -10.66 13.45 5.69
C GLY A 74 -9.71 13.45 4.50
N GLY A 75 -10.17 14.00 3.37
CA GLY A 75 -9.40 14.00 2.13
C GLY A 75 -9.32 12.65 1.44
N ASN A 76 -10.19 11.72 1.82
CA ASN A 76 -10.20 10.38 1.26
C ASN A 76 -10.85 10.36 -0.14
N MET A 77 -10.34 9.44 -0.96
CA MET A 77 -10.93 9.11 -2.25
C MET A 77 -12.07 8.10 -2.07
N ASP A 78 -12.87 7.92 -3.14
CA ASP A 78 -13.90 6.89 -3.14
C ASP A 78 -13.24 5.50 -2.96
N ARG A 79 -13.50 4.88 -1.81
CA ARG A 79 -12.91 3.61 -1.44
C ARG A 79 -13.21 2.50 -2.47
N LYS A 80 -14.44 2.42 -2.94
CA LYS A 80 -14.85 1.39 -3.89
C LYS A 80 -14.10 1.52 -5.21
N ARG A 81 -13.95 2.75 -5.68
CA ARG A 81 -13.25 3.04 -6.93
C ARG A 81 -11.77 2.73 -6.83
N VAL A 82 -11.13 3.13 -5.74
CA VAL A 82 -9.72 2.83 -5.48
C VAL A 82 -9.49 1.33 -5.40
N LEU A 83 -10.31 0.60 -4.65
CA LEU A 83 -10.16 -0.84 -4.50
C LEU A 83 -10.44 -1.60 -5.79
N LYS A 84 -11.34 -1.12 -6.63
CA LYS A 84 -11.59 -1.71 -7.95
C LYS A 84 -10.34 -1.60 -8.83
N TRP A 85 -9.72 -0.43 -8.86
CA TRP A 85 -8.49 -0.22 -9.59
C TRP A 85 -7.35 -1.04 -9.00
N PHE A 86 -7.22 -1.05 -7.69
CA PHE A 86 -6.19 -1.83 -6.99
C PHE A 86 -6.30 -3.32 -7.29
N LYS A 87 -7.52 -3.84 -7.34
CA LYS A 87 -7.77 -5.22 -7.75
C LYS A 87 -7.18 -5.51 -9.14
N ASP A 88 -7.38 -4.60 -10.08
CA ASP A 88 -6.84 -4.75 -11.43
C ASP A 88 -5.31 -4.67 -11.43
N VAL A 89 -4.72 -3.79 -10.64
CA VAL A 89 -3.26 -3.70 -10.47
C VAL A 89 -2.69 -5.01 -9.95
N LEU A 90 -3.32 -5.61 -8.95
CA LEU A 90 -2.87 -6.85 -8.34
C LEU A 90 -2.96 -8.05 -9.30
N LYS A 91 -3.86 -8.01 -10.27
CA LYS A 91 -4.03 -9.08 -11.26
C LYS A 91 -3.00 -9.05 -12.38
N THR A 92 -2.27 -7.95 -12.56
CA THR A 92 -1.26 -7.89 -13.61
C THR A 92 -0.17 -8.93 -13.39
N PRO A 93 0.53 -9.41 -14.44
CA PRO A 93 1.63 -10.34 -14.28
C PRO A 93 2.90 -9.67 -13.76
N ALA A 94 2.90 -8.37 -13.55
CA ALA A 94 4.03 -7.62 -13.03
C ALA A 94 4.55 -8.20 -11.71
N LYS A 95 5.85 -8.08 -11.50
CA LYS A 95 6.47 -8.35 -10.21
C LYS A 95 5.95 -7.33 -9.19
N LYS A 96 5.47 -7.79 -8.04
CA LYS A 96 4.98 -6.92 -6.96
C LYS A 96 6.04 -6.85 -5.88
N ILE A 97 6.47 -5.63 -5.59
CA ILE A 97 7.55 -5.34 -4.66
C ILE A 97 6.97 -4.75 -3.39
N PHE A 98 7.26 -5.38 -2.26
CA PHE A 98 6.82 -4.94 -0.94
C PHE A 98 8.02 -4.79 0.00
N HIS A 99 7.85 -4.04 1.06
CA HIS A 99 8.73 -4.07 2.21
C HIS A 99 7.96 -4.69 3.39
N ASN A 100 8.37 -5.88 3.84
CA ASN A 100 7.61 -6.74 4.75
C ASN A 100 6.33 -7.27 4.07
N ALA A 101 6.51 -8.06 3.03
CA ALA A 101 5.42 -8.53 2.17
C ALA A 101 4.34 -9.30 2.92
N ILE A 102 4.70 -10.11 3.91
CA ILE A 102 3.73 -10.91 4.67
C ILE A 102 2.68 -10.01 5.31
N TYR A 103 3.08 -8.89 5.89
CA TYR A 103 2.17 -7.95 6.52
C TYR A 103 1.14 -7.40 5.52
N ASP A 104 1.60 -6.87 4.39
CA ASP A 104 0.74 -6.26 3.39
C ASP A 104 -0.14 -7.29 2.67
N VAL A 105 0.42 -8.45 2.33
CA VAL A 105 -0.32 -9.53 1.67
C VAL A 105 -1.48 -10.03 2.53
N CYS A 106 -1.30 -10.12 3.84
CA CYS A 106 -2.40 -10.50 4.74
C CYS A 106 -3.55 -9.50 4.72
N TRP A 107 -3.24 -8.19 4.66
CA TRP A 107 -4.27 -7.15 4.51
C TRP A 107 -4.98 -7.23 3.15
N ILE A 108 -4.24 -7.49 2.08
CA ILE A 108 -4.81 -7.68 0.73
C ILE A 108 -5.76 -8.88 0.73
N LYS A 109 -5.37 -9.99 1.33
CA LYS A 109 -6.23 -11.18 1.44
C LYS A 109 -7.49 -10.91 2.26
N ARG A 110 -7.38 -10.13 3.32
CA ARG A 110 -8.54 -9.73 4.12
C ARG A 110 -9.58 -8.96 3.30
N LEU A 111 -9.14 -8.20 2.30
CA LEU A 111 -10.05 -7.52 1.35
C LEU A 111 -10.70 -8.49 0.36
N GLY A 112 -10.30 -9.74 0.34
CA GLY A 112 -10.78 -10.72 -0.64
C GLY A 112 -10.13 -10.59 -2.01
N LEU A 113 -9.00 -9.89 -2.11
CA LEU A 113 -8.29 -9.67 -3.37
C LEU A 113 -7.22 -10.74 -3.60
N THR A 114 -6.97 -11.04 -4.87
CA THR A 114 -5.96 -12.01 -5.29
C THR A 114 -4.75 -11.29 -5.86
N LEU A 115 -3.56 -11.74 -5.49
CA LEU A 115 -2.29 -11.19 -5.92
C LEU A 115 -1.65 -12.12 -6.95
N HIS A 116 -1.34 -11.60 -8.14
CA HIS A 116 -0.68 -12.31 -9.21
C HIS A 116 0.75 -11.80 -9.42
N GLY A 117 1.57 -12.61 -10.08
CA GLY A 117 2.97 -12.30 -10.35
C GLY A 117 3.89 -12.67 -9.19
N THR A 118 5.19 -12.49 -9.42
CA THR A 118 6.21 -12.76 -8.40
C THR A 118 6.18 -11.69 -7.32
N ILE A 119 6.25 -12.13 -6.07
CA ILE A 119 6.34 -11.22 -4.91
C ILE A 119 7.81 -11.08 -4.52
N VAL A 120 8.27 -9.85 -4.39
CA VAL A 120 9.62 -9.52 -3.91
C VAL A 120 9.48 -8.77 -2.60
N ASP A 121 10.18 -9.25 -1.57
CA ASP A 121 10.21 -8.60 -0.25
C ASP A 121 11.59 -7.98 -0.04
N THR A 122 11.64 -6.65 -0.09
CA THR A 122 12.90 -5.92 0.07
C THR A 122 13.47 -6.02 1.48
N MET A 123 12.64 -6.28 2.49
CA MET A 123 13.10 -6.48 3.86
C MET A 123 13.94 -7.77 3.97
N ILE A 124 13.49 -8.85 3.33
CA ILE A 124 14.22 -10.12 3.29
C ILE A 124 15.52 -9.96 2.51
N MET A 125 15.49 -9.29 1.37
CA MET A 125 16.68 -9.04 0.55
C MET A 125 17.73 -8.22 1.32
N ALA A 126 17.30 -7.18 2.04
CA ALA A 126 18.19 -6.35 2.86
C ALA A 126 18.84 -7.17 3.97
N SER A 127 18.10 -8.06 4.61
CA SER A 127 18.62 -8.97 5.64
C SER A 127 19.69 -9.92 5.09
N LEU A 128 19.45 -10.51 3.91
CA LEU A 128 20.43 -11.38 3.26
C LEU A 128 21.72 -10.66 2.90
N VAL A 129 21.64 -9.44 2.41
CA VAL A 129 22.81 -8.62 2.09
C VAL A 129 23.63 -8.32 3.35
N ASN A 130 22.97 -8.00 4.46
CA ASN A 130 23.65 -7.72 5.73
C ASN A 130 24.35 -8.96 6.31
N GLU A 131 23.76 -10.13 6.16
CA GLU A 131 24.36 -11.38 6.63
C GLU A 131 25.61 -11.78 5.85
N ASN A 132 25.73 -11.36 4.61
CA ASN A 132 26.83 -11.71 3.71
C ASN A 132 28.03 -10.75 3.78
N LYS A 133 28.01 -9.82 4.70
CA LYS A 133 29.16 -8.91 4.93
C LYS A 133 30.26 -9.54 5.74
#